data_15a3b289ef0cc5faed1f5216a34110b6
#
_entry.id   15a3b289ef0cc5faed1f5216a34110b6
#
_cell.length_a   1.000
_cell.length_b   1.000
_cell.length_c   1.000
_cell.angle_alpha   90.00
_cell.angle_beta   90.00
_cell.angle_gamma   90.00
#
_symmetry.space_group_name_H-M   'P 1'
#
loop_
_entity.id
_entity.type
_entity.pdbx_description
1 polymer ?
#
loop_
_entity_poly.entity_id
_entity_poly.type
_entity_poly.pdbx_seq_one_letter_code
_entity_poly.pdbx_strand_id
1 'polypeptide(L)'
;MQIIIDPAPLSGRVRIPSSKSYAHRLIIAAALSGGKTEIKISGFSRDINATISAVRALGARVAVCGDTVTVERAANPEGTVAVDCDESGSTLRFLMPVAAALGIKAEFVGAGRLMQRPVAALAECMNAYGEVCRGHEIVGELAAGDYVLDASESSQYVTGMLFALCALGGGSLKVVGKEVSRGYIDVT
;
A
#
# COMPACT_ATOMS: atom_id res chain seq x y z
N MET A 1 -13.28 11.58 -31.34
CA MET A 1 -12.06 12.40 -31.41
C MET A 1 -11.01 11.57 -32.14
N GLN A 2 -10.44 12.10 -33.23
CA GLN A 2 -9.36 11.45 -33.98
C GLN A 2 -8.08 12.23 -33.72
N ILE A 3 -7.00 11.55 -33.37
CA ILE A 3 -5.68 12.14 -33.19
C ILE A 3 -4.77 11.60 -34.30
N ILE A 4 -4.14 12.50 -35.06
CA ILE A 4 -3.15 12.15 -36.06
C ILE A 4 -1.79 12.50 -35.47
N ILE A 5 -0.85 11.55 -35.55
CA ILE A 5 0.52 11.73 -35.08
C ILE A 5 1.46 11.64 -36.26
N ASP A 6 2.12 12.74 -36.56
CA ASP A 6 3.18 12.77 -37.60
C ASP A 6 4.52 12.44 -36.92
N PRO A 7 5.24 11.40 -37.36
CA PRO A 7 6.55 11.06 -36.81
C PRO A 7 7.54 12.20 -37.05
N ALA A 8 8.17 12.66 -35.98
CA ALA A 8 9.24 13.66 -36.05
C ALA A 8 10.38 13.29 -35.10
N PRO A 9 11.65 13.64 -35.41
CA PRO A 9 12.74 13.47 -34.47
C PRO A 9 12.52 14.35 -33.24
N LEU A 10 12.57 13.73 -32.06
CA LEU A 10 12.44 14.42 -30.79
C LEU A 10 13.83 14.71 -30.20
N SER A 11 14.04 15.93 -29.74
CA SER A 11 15.25 16.33 -29.03
C SER A 11 14.89 17.23 -27.83
N GLY A 12 15.72 17.20 -26.78
CA GLY A 12 15.49 18.01 -25.59
C GLY A 12 15.68 17.24 -24.30
N ARG A 13 15.34 17.89 -23.17
CA ARG A 13 15.40 17.31 -21.83
C ARG A 13 14.01 17.28 -21.25
N VAL A 14 13.63 16.13 -20.70
CA VAL A 14 12.35 15.93 -20.02
C VAL A 14 12.62 15.60 -18.54
N ARG A 15 11.96 16.30 -17.63
CA ARG A 15 11.95 15.93 -16.22
C ARG A 15 10.89 14.87 -15.99
N ILE A 16 11.32 13.68 -15.59
CA ILE A 16 10.43 12.56 -15.31
C ILE A 16 9.96 12.64 -13.85
N PRO A 17 8.65 12.51 -13.55
CA PRO A 17 8.18 12.37 -12.17
C PRO A 17 8.65 11.06 -11.57
N SER A 18 8.73 11.01 -10.23
CA SER A 18 9.06 9.77 -9.51
C SER A 18 8.03 8.67 -9.79
N SER A 19 8.50 7.42 -9.83
CA SER A 19 7.62 6.27 -9.99
C SER A 19 6.65 6.18 -8.81
N LYS A 20 5.36 6.27 -9.09
CA LYS A 20 4.30 6.10 -8.10
C LYS A 20 4.43 4.77 -7.35
N SER A 21 4.68 3.68 -8.08
CA SER A 21 4.78 2.34 -7.52
C SER A 21 5.96 2.16 -6.57
N TYR A 22 7.09 2.84 -6.80
CA TYR A 22 8.21 2.89 -5.87
C TYR A 22 7.89 3.78 -4.67
N ALA A 23 7.31 4.95 -4.90
CA ALA A 23 6.99 5.90 -3.83
C ALA A 23 6.08 5.29 -2.76
N HIS A 24 4.99 4.60 -3.14
CA HIS A 24 4.13 3.88 -2.21
C HIS A 24 4.94 2.92 -1.32
N ARG A 25 5.78 2.09 -1.94
CA ARG A 25 6.57 1.07 -1.24
C ARG A 25 7.58 1.67 -0.28
N LEU A 26 8.30 2.70 -0.72
CA LEU A 26 9.29 3.38 0.11
C LEU A 26 8.65 4.07 1.32
N ILE A 27 7.50 4.73 1.14
CA ILE A 27 6.77 5.38 2.23
C ILE A 27 6.29 4.35 3.25
N ILE A 28 5.72 3.22 2.80
CA ILE A 28 5.24 2.17 3.68
C ILE A 28 6.41 1.47 4.39
N ALA A 29 7.47 1.11 3.68
CA ALA A 29 8.65 0.52 4.28
C ALA A 29 9.28 1.44 5.34
N ALA A 30 9.35 2.74 5.05
CA ALA A 30 9.84 3.74 6.00
C ALA A 30 8.93 3.86 7.24
N ALA A 31 7.60 3.78 7.06
CA ALA A 31 6.65 3.80 8.17
C ALA A 31 6.73 2.54 9.05
N LEU A 32 7.22 1.43 8.51
CA LEU A 32 7.44 0.18 9.25
C LEU A 32 8.85 0.08 9.84
N SER A 33 9.79 0.90 9.39
CA SER A 33 11.16 0.90 9.89
C SER A 33 11.24 1.47 11.31
N GLY A 34 12.24 1.04 12.07
CA GLY A 34 12.47 1.50 13.45
C GLY A 34 13.13 2.88 13.56
N GLY A 35 13.29 3.63 12.47
CA GLY A 35 14.02 4.89 12.44
C GLY A 35 13.42 5.95 11.54
N LYS A 36 14.06 7.12 11.52
CA LYS A 36 13.73 8.23 10.63
C LYS A 36 14.31 7.99 9.24
N THR A 37 13.48 8.02 8.21
CA THR A 37 13.87 7.80 6.81
C THR A 37 13.51 9.02 5.96
N GLU A 38 14.43 9.44 5.10
CA GLU A 38 14.21 10.50 4.11
C GLU A 38 14.11 9.92 2.71
N ILE A 39 13.06 10.28 1.99
CA ILE A 39 12.74 9.80 0.64
C ILE A 39 12.64 11.01 -0.29
N LYS A 40 13.36 10.97 -1.41
CA LYS A 40 13.25 12.00 -2.46
C LYS A 40 12.18 11.60 -3.45
N ILE A 41 11.12 12.41 -3.57
CA ILE A 41 9.97 12.20 -4.47
C ILE A 41 9.77 13.43 -5.33
N SER A 42 10.07 13.31 -6.62
CA SER A 42 9.85 14.40 -7.59
C SER A 42 8.43 14.33 -8.14
N GLY A 43 7.58 15.24 -7.67
CA GLY A 43 6.17 15.31 -8.07
C GLY A 43 5.26 14.35 -7.28
N PHE A 44 4.28 14.92 -6.61
CA PHE A 44 3.32 14.20 -5.79
C PHE A 44 2.02 13.98 -6.57
N SER A 45 1.67 12.72 -6.87
CA SER A 45 0.35 12.38 -7.37
C SER A 45 -0.67 12.31 -6.23
N ARG A 46 -1.98 12.35 -6.56
CA ARG A 46 -3.05 12.13 -5.57
C ARG A 46 -2.85 10.83 -4.80
N ASP A 47 -2.48 9.75 -5.49
CA ASP A 47 -2.26 8.44 -4.87
C ASP A 47 -1.09 8.46 -3.87
N ILE A 48 0.01 9.16 -4.17
CA ILE A 48 1.15 9.31 -3.24
C ILE A 48 0.70 10.09 -2.00
N ASN A 49 -0.07 11.16 -2.17
CA ASN A 49 -0.62 11.94 -1.07
C ASN A 49 -1.58 11.10 -0.21
N ALA A 50 -2.43 10.27 -0.84
CA ALA A 50 -3.30 9.35 -0.14
C ALA A 50 -2.48 8.35 0.73
N THR A 51 -1.36 7.80 0.20
CA THR A 51 -0.49 6.93 1.00
C THR A 51 0.16 7.68 2.17
N ILE A 52 0.62 8.91 1.97
CA ILE A 52 1.17 9.75 3.05
C ILE A 52 0.13 9.97 4.14
N SER A 53 -1.11 10.32 3.77
CA SER A 53 -2.21 10.52 4.71
C SER A 53 -2.57 9.23 5.44
N ALA A 54 -2.64 8.12 4.72
CA ALA A 54 -2.98 6.82 5.28
C ALA A 54 -1.94 6.31 6.29
N VAL A 55 -0.63 6.42 5.99
CA VAL A 55 0.40 6.02 6.97
C VAL A 55 0.42 6.94 8.20
N ARG A 56 0.04 8.23 8.06
CA ARG A 56 -0.17 9.12 9.22
C ARG A 56 -1.33 8.64 10.08
N ALA A 57 -2.46 8.28 9.47
CA ALA A 57 -3.61 7.72 10.20
C ALA A 57 -3.23 6.43 10.95
N LEU A 58 -2.33 5.63 10.40
CA LEU A 58 -1.77 4.43 11.03
C LEU A 58 -0.60 4.71 12.00
N GLY A 59 -0.40 5.97 12.41
CA GLY A 59 0.51 6.35 13.48
C GLY A 59 1.93 6.69 13.06
N ALA A 60 2.24 6.85 11.77
CA ALA A 60 3.53 7.37 11.34
C ALA A 60 3.58 8.90 11.40
N ARG A 61 4.71 9.48 11.77
CA ARG A 61 5.00 10.91 11.60
C ARG A 61 5.56 11.12 10.21
N VAL A 62 4.91 11.97 9.41
CA VAL A 62 5.38 12.26 8.06
C VAL A 62 5.45 13.77 7.86
N ALA A 63 6.62 14.27 7.53
CA ALA A 63 6.86 15.65 7.11
C ALA A 63 7.22 15.70 5.62
N VAL A 64 6.69 16.69 4.91
CA VAL A 64 6.98 16.94 3.48
C VAL A 64 7.59 18.33 3.35
N CYS A 65 8.80 18.41 2.79
CA CYS A 65 9.49 19.64 2.52
C CYS A 65 10.07 19.64 1.10
N GLY A 66 9.46 20.38 0.20
CA GLY A 66 9.77 20.32 -1.24
C GLY A 66 9.56 18.90 -1.77
N ASP A 67 10.61 18.31 -2.33
CA ASP A 67 10.63 16.92 -2.83
C ASP A 67 11.10 15.89 -1.79
N THR A 68 11.27 16.27 -0.53
CA THR A 68 11.70 15.34 0.52
C THR A 68 10.53 14.98 1.41
N VAL A 69 10.29 13.70 1.54
CA VAL A 69 9.34 13.11 2.50
C VAL A 69 10.17 12.46 3.61
N THR A 70 9.98 12.92 4.82
CA THR A 70 10.59 12.33 6.02
C THR A 70 9.54 11.51 6.73
N VAL A 71 9.80 10.23 6.95
CA VAL A 71 8.89 9.29 7.61
C VAL A 71 9.57 8.71 8.84
N GLU A 72 8.82 8.65 9.92
CA GLU A 72 9.27 8.05 11.19
C GLU A 72 8.12 7.26 11.81
N ARG A 73 8.39 6.05 12.26
CA ARG A 73 7.42 5.28 13.04
C ARG A 73 7.17 5.98 14.37
N ALA A 74 5.89 6.13 14.72
CA ALA A 74 5.46 6.61 16.02
C ALA A 74 4.68 5.51 16.79
N ALA A 75 3.80 5.88 17.70
CA ALA A 75 2.93 4.93 18.40
C ALA A 75 1.72 4.55 17.53
N ASN A 76 1.17 3.36 17.76
CA ASN A 76 -0.11 2.99 17.19
C ASN A 76 -1.20 3.93 17.73
N PRO A 77 -2.17 4.34 16.91
CA PRO A 77 -3.30 5.11 17.35
C PRO A 77 -4.20 4.27 18.28
N GLU A 78 -4.93 4.94 19.16
CA GLU A 78 -5.94 4.31 20.02
C GLU A 78 -7.28 4.19 19.28
N GLY A 79 -8.01 3.12 19.57
CA GLY A 79 -9.35 2.88 19.00
C GLY A 79 -9.33 2.51 17.52
N THR A 80 -10.47 2.71 16.87
CA THR A 80 -10.62 2.48 15.42
C THR A 80 -10.34 3.76 14.65
N VAL A 81 -9.47 3.70 13.66
CA VAL A 81 -9.09 4.85 12.84
C VAL A 81 -9.68 4.78 11.44
N ALA A 82 -10.10 5.92 10.91
CA ALA A 82 -10.48 6.05 9.51
C ALA A 82 -9.23 6.27 8.65
N VAL A 83 -9.06 5.44 7.62
CA VAL A 83 -7.93 5.51 6.68
C VAL A 83 -8.46 5.86 5.29
N ASP A 84 -8.36 7.14 4.93
CA ASP A 84 -8.79 7.61 3.61
C ASP A 84 -7.73 7.29 2.55
N CYS A 85 -8.11 6.46 1.59
CA CYS A 85 -7.30 6.04 0.46
C CYS A 85 -7.55 6.88 -0.81
N ASP A 86 -8.42 7.89 -0.78
CA ASP A 86 -8.88 8.64 -1.96
C ASP A 86 -9.34 7.65 -3.07
N GLU A 87 -8.74 7.67 -4.24
CA GLU A 87 -8.99 6.70 -5.33
C GLU A 87 -7.83 5.67 -5.49
N SER A 88 -6.91 5.62 -4.52
CA SER A 88 -5.68 4.81 -4.60
C SER A 88 -5.89 3.35 -4.19
N GLY A 89 -6.03 2.47 -5.17
CA GLY A 89 -6.08 1.02 -4.94
C GLY A 89 -4.79 0.44 -4.34
N SER A 90 -3.64 1.04 -4.60
CA SER A 90 -2.36 0.63 -3.99
C SER A 90 -2.35 0.95 -2.50
N THR A 91 -2.77 2.15 -2.11
CA THR A 91 -2.86 2.55 -0.71
C THR A 91 -3.77 1.60 0.07
N LEU A 92 -4.98 1.36 -0.43
CA LEU A 92 -5.94 0.45 0.18
C LEU A 92 -5.34 -0.95 0.38
N ARG A 93 -4.94 -1.59 -0.72
CA ARG A 93 -4.55 -3.01 -0.72
C ARG A 93 -3.20 -3.29 -0.03
N PHE A 94 -2.31 -2.30 0.01
CA PHE A 94 -1.05 -2.45 0.74
C PHE A 94 -1.26 -2.27 2.25
N LEU A 95 -2.12 -1.32 2.65
CA LEU A 95 -2.21 -0.94 4.06
C LEU A 95 -3.25 -1.74 4.86
N MET A 96 -4.22 -2.41 4.23
CA MET A 96 -5.12 -3.30 4.95
C MET A 96 -4.37 -4.39 5.73
N PRO A 97 -3.49 -5.21 5.11
CA PRO A 97 -2.72 -6.22 5.86
C PRO A 97 -1.72 -5.58 6.84
N VAL A 98 -1.15 -4.44 6.49
CA VAL A 98 -0.22 -3.71 7.37
C VAL A 98 -0.92 -3.23 8.64
N ALA A 99 -2.12 -2.65 8.53
CA ALA A 99 -2.89 -2.24 9.71
C ALA A 99 -3.18 -3.43 10.63
N ALA A 100 -3.59 -4.56 10.06
CA ALA A 100 -3.83 -5.79 10.80
C ALA A 100 -2.56 -6.35 11.46
N ALA A 101 -1.41 -6.33 10.78
CA ALA A 101 -0.13 -6.77 11.34
C ALA A 101 0.36 -5.86 12.48
N LEU A 102 -0.03 -4.59 12.47
CA LEU A 102 0.28 -3.64 13.53
C LEU A 102 -0.72 -3.66 14.69
N GLY A 103 -1.76 -4.49 14.63
CA GLY A 103 -2.83 -4.55 15.62
C GLY A 103 -3.71 -3.28 15.63
N ILE A 104 -3.78 -2.56 14.52
CA ILE A 104 -4.56 -1.33 14.39
C ILE A 104 -5.93 -1.64 13.80
N LYS A 105 -6.99 -1.38 14.56
CA LYS A 105 -8.36 -1.40 14.05
C LYS A 105 -8.57 -0.21 13.13
N ALA A 106 -9.05 -0.46 11.91
CA ALA A 106 -9.15 0.56 10.89
C ALA A 106 -10.36 0.37 9.99
N GLU A 107 -11.00 1.47 9.65
CA GLU A 107 -12.01 1.54 8.58
C GLU A 107 -11.37 2.22 7.36
N PHE A 108 -11.20 1.47 6.29
CA PHE A 108 -10.65 1.99 5.04
C PHE A 108 -11.78 2.58 4.20
N VAL A 109 -11.65 3.85 3.87
CA VAL A 109 -12.59 4.61 3.04
C VAL A 109 -11.90 5.15 1.79
N GLY A 110 -12.69 5.56 0.82
CA GLY A 110 -12.14 6.11 -0.41
C GLY A 110 -13.19 6.74 -1.31
N ALA A 111 -12.72 7.42 -2.34
CA ALA A 111 -13.53 8.16 -3.31
C ALA A 111 -13.77 7.38 -4.61
N GLY A 112 -14.67 7.89 -5.43
CA GLY A 112 -14.97 7.37 -6.75
C GLY A 112 -15.44 5.91 -6.72
N ARG A 113 -14.76 5.05 -7.47
CA ARG A 113 -15.06 3.61 -7.53
C ARG A 113 -14.10 2.75 -6.70
N LEU A 114 -13.32 3.35 -5.80
CA LEU A 114 -12.32 2.59 -5.03
C LEU A 114 -12.96 1.48 -4.20
N MET A 115 -14.02 1.81 -3.49
CA MET A 115 -14.70 0.85 -2.59
C MET A 115 -15.47 -0.26 -3.33
N GLN A 116 -15.60 -0.15 -4.64
CA GLN A 116 -16.18 -1.20 -5.52
C GLN A 116 -15.10 -2.15 -6.05
N ARG A 117 -13.82 -1.82 -5.86
CA ARG A 117 -12.73 -2.69 -6.31
C ARG A 117 -12.63 -3.91 -5.42
N PRO A 118 -12.42 -5.10 -6.00
CA PRO A 118 -12.37 -6.33 -5.23
C PRO A 118 -11.22 -6.31 -4.21
N VAL A 119 -11.52 -6.82 -3.02
CA VAL A 119 -10.57 -7.12 -1.95
C VAL A 119 -10.86 -8.50 -1.32
N ALA A 120 -11.81 -9.23 -1.89
CA ALA A 120 -12.31 -10.49 -1.30
C ALA A 120 -11.19 -11.52 -1.09
N ALA A 121 -10.38 -11.79 -2.12
CA ALA A 121 -9.29 -12.75 -2.01
C ALA A 121 -8.22 -12.34 -0.98
N LEU A 122 -7.99 -11.03 -0.82
CA LEU A 122 -7.11 -10.50 0.22
C LEU A 122 -7.72 -10.71 1.61
N ALA A 123 -8.99 -10.39 1.78
CA ALA A 123 -9.71 -10.57 3.05
C ALA A 123 -9.79 -12.05 3.46
N GLU A 124 -10.06 -12.96 2.51
CA GLU A 124 -10.04 -14.40 2.74
C GLU A 124 -8.67 -14.89 3.20
N CYS A 125 -7.60 -14.45 2.54
CA CYS A 125 -6.23 -14.75 2.94
C CYS A 125 -5.94 -14.25 4.37
N MET A 126 -6.29 -13.01 4.70
CA MET A 126 -6.06 -12.44 6.03
C MET A 126 -6.84 -13.18 7.12
N ASN A 127 -8.03 -13.70 6.80
CA ASN A 127 -8.91 -14.40 7.73
C ASN A 127 -8.57 -15.89 7.92
N ALA A 128 -7.46 -16.37 7.37
CA ALA A 128 -7.09 -17.80 7.42
C ALA A 128 -6.98 -18.38 8.85
N TYR A 129 -6.67 -17.56 9.85
CA TYR A 129 -6.51 -17.96 11.25
C TYR A 129 -7.53 -17.32 12.20
N GLY A 130 -8.56 -16.70 11.69
CA GLY A 130 -9.59 -16.00 12.46
C GLY A 130 -10.06 -14.74 11.76
N GLU A 131 -11.05 -14.09 12.36
CA GLU A 131 -11.62 -12.90 11.75
C GLU A 131 -10.71 -11.67 11.98
N VAL A 132 -10.00 -11.28 10.94
CA VAL A 132 -9.11 -10.11 10.90
C VAL A 132 -9.74 -8.97 10.11
N CYS A 133 -10.46 -9.31 9.04
CA CYS A 133 -10.96 -8.36 8.06
C CYS A 133 -12.43 -8.63 7.69
N ARG A 134 -13.24 -7.57 7.70
CA ARG A 134 -14.63 -7.56 7.20
C ARG A 134 -14.77 -6.54 6.09
N GLY A 135 -14.72 -6.99 4.84
CA GLY A 135 -14.73 -6.08 3.69
C GLY A 135 -13.55 -5.12 3.71
N HIS A 136 -13.77 -3.86 4.05
CA HIS A 136 -12.71 -2.84 4.14
C HIS A 136 -12.39 -2.44 5.61
N GLU A 137 -12.90 -3.18 6.57
CA GLU A 137 -12.64 -2.95 8.00
C GLU A 137 -11.65 -3.96 8.54
N ILE A 138 -10.66 -3.48 9.30
CA ILE A 138 -9.75 -4.30 10.08
C ILE A 138 -10.28 -4.33 11.51
N VAL A 139 -10.71 -5.53 11.94
CA VAL A 139 -11.36 -5.76 13.23
C VAL A 139 -10.53 -6.61 14.18
N GLY A 140 -9.54 -7.36 13.63
CA GLY A 140 -8.64 -8.23 14.38
C GLY A 140 -7.19 -8.03 14.00
N GLU A 141 -6.32 -8.86 14.55
CA GLU A 141 -4.88 -8.82 14.37
C GLU A 141 -4.42 -9.96 13.45
N LEU A 142 -3.52 -9.64 12.53
CA LEU A 142 -2.85 -10.64 11.70
C LEU A 142 -1.72 -11.28 12.51
N ALA A 143 -1.62 -12.60 12.49
CA ALA A 143 -0.53 -13.34 13.12
C ALA A 143 0.57 -13.71 12.11
N ALA A 144 1.78 -13.97 12.60
CA ALA A 144 2.79 -14.62 11.78
C ALA A 144 2.34 -16.08 11.48
N GLY A 145 2.49 -16.52 10.23
CA GLY A 145 2.01 -17.84 9.82
C GLY A 145 2.20 -18.11 8.34
N ASP A 146 1.60 -19.22 7.89
CA ASP A 146 1.66 -19.67 6.50
C ASP A 146 0.36 -19.33 5.79
N TYR A 147 0.43 -18.43 4.82
CA TYR A 147 -0.73 -17.92 4.09
C TYR A 147 -0.76 -18.43 2.66
N VAL A 148 -1.97 -18.61 2.12
CA VAL A 148 -2.21 -18.90 0.70
C VAL A 148 -3.04 -17.77 0.13
N LEU A 149 -2.56 -17.14 -0.94
CA LEU A 149 -3.19 -15.96 -1.56
C LEU A 149 -3.40 -16.20 -3.06
N ASP A 150 -4.63 -16.06 -3.51
CA ASP A 150 -4.94 -15.96 -4.93
C ASP A 150 -4.67 -14.54 -5.41
N ALA A 151 -3.64 -14.39 -6.25
CA ALA A 151 -3.22 -13.13 -6.83
C ALA A 151 -3.77 -12.87 -8.23
N SER A 152 -4.71 -13.68 -8.72
CA SER A 152 -5.27 -13.59 -10.08
C SER A 152 -5.92 -12.23 -10.37
N GLU A 153 -6.50 -11.58 -9.35
CA GLU A 153 -7.11 -10.25 -9.49
C GLU A 153 -6.10 -9.12 -9.37
N SER A 154 -5.08 -9.28 -8.51
CA SER A 154 -4.14 -8.18 -8.24
C SER A 154 -2.86 -8.63 -7.54
N SER A 155 -1.71 -8.31 -8.14
CA SER A 155 -0.40 -8.42 -7.49
C SER A 155 -0.23 -7.48 -6.27
N GLN A 156 -1.12 -6.50 -6.11
CA GLN A 156 -1.09 -5.58 -4.97
C GLN A 156 -1.40 -6.30 -3.65
N TYR A 157 -2.18 -7.38 -3.69
CA TYR A 157 -2.45 -8.22 -2.52
C TYR A 157 -1.16 -8.84 -1.98
N VAL A 158 -0.32 -9.37 -2.89
CA VAL A 158 0.98 -9.94 -2.53
C VAL A 158 1.87 -8.90 -1.85
N THR A 159 1.95 -7.69 -2.41
CA THR A 159 2.73 -6.59 -1.82
C THR A 159 2.25 -6.25 -0.40
N GLY A 160 0.95 -6.15 -0.19
CA GLY A 160 0.37 -5.87 1.13
C GLY A 160 0.72 -6.94 2.16
N MET A 161 0.55 -8.21 1.80
CA MET A 161 0.89 -9.35 2.67
C MET A 161 2.40 -9.43 2.96
N LEU A 162 3.26 -9.16 1.98
CA LEU A 162 4.72 -9.13 2.20
C LEU A 162 5.12 -8.06 3.23
N PHE A 163 4.56 -6.86 3.15
CA PHE A 163 4.79 -5.82 4.16
C PHE A 163 4.28 -6.24 5.55
N ALA A 164 3.10 -6.85 5.60
CA ALA A 164 2.51 -7.31 6.85
C ALA A 164 3.36 -8.40 7.52
N LEU A 165 3.76 -9.42 6.76
CA LEU A 165 4.60 -10.50 7.28
C LEU A 165 6.00 -10.00 7.68
N CYS A 166 6.55 -9.04 6.95
CA CYS A 166 7.80 -8.37 7.35
C CYS A 166 7.62 -7.63 8.69
N ALA A 167 6.53 -6.92 8.88
CA ALA A 167 6.23 -6.22 10.15
C ALA A 167 6.04 -7.16 11.32
N LEU A 168 5.50 -8.36 11.08
CA LEU A 168 5.34 -9.43 12.08
C LEU A 168 6.64 -10.20 12.39
N GLY A 169 7.72 -9.92 11.67
CA GLY A 169 9.01 -10.59 11.85
C GLY A 169 9.11 -11.96 11.20
N GLY A 170 8.13 -12.37 10.38
CA GLY A 170 8.21 -13.63 9.63
C GLY A 170 6.87 -14.20 9.20
N GLY A 171 6.94 -15.33 8.50
CA GLY A 171 5.82 -16.06 7.92
C GLY A 171 6.12 -16.47 6.48
N SER A 172 5.21 -17.23 5.87
CA SER A 172 5.31 -17.59 4.47
C SER A 172 4.04 -17.20 3.70
N LEU A 173 4.21 -16.88 2.42
CA LEU A 173 3.11 -16.55 1.52
C LEU A 173 3.21 -17.39 0.25
N LYS A 174 2.33 -18.37 0.13
CA LYS A 174 2.16 -19.14 -1.11
C LYS A 174 1.19 -18.41 -2.03
N VAL A 175 1.72 -17.89 -3.13
CA VAL A 175 0.92 -17.24 -4.17
C VAL A 175 0.38 -18.29 -5.12
N VAL A 176 -0.92 -18.27 -5.37
CA VAL A 176 -1.62 -19.14 -6.32
C VAL A 176 -2.36 -18.30 -7.36
N GLY A 177 -2.86 -18.99 -8.40
CA GLY A 177 -3.54 -18.33 -9.50
C GLY A 177 -2.58 -17.78 -10.57
N LYS A 178 -3.12 -16.97 -11.49
CA LYS A 178 -2.32 -16.38 -12.57
C LYS A 178 -1.52 -15.19 -12.03
N GLU A 179 -0.20 -15.29 -12.06
CA GLU A 179 0.65 -14.17 -11.69
C GLU A 179 0.43 -12.97 -12.62
N VAL A 180 0.03 -11.85 -12.03
CA VAL A 180 -0.11 -10.56 -12.72
C VAL A 180 0.96 -9.61 -12.21
N SER A 181 1.72 -9.02 -13.13
CA SER A 181 2.69 -7.95 -12.81
C SER A 181 3.81 -8.37 -11.83
N ARG A 182 4.47 -9.52 -12.08
CA ARG A 182 5.59 -10.06 -11.30
C ARG A 182 6.63 -9.01 -10.92
N GLY A 183 7.02 -8.14 -11.86
CA GLY A 183 8.03 -7.10 -11.60
C GLY A 183 7.71 -6.16 -10.44
N TYR A 184 6.43 -5.92 -10.12
CA TYR A 184 6.07 -5.12 -8.95
C TYR A 184 6.17 -5.90 -7.64
N ILE A 185 6.02 -7.21 -7.68
CA ILE A 185 6.27 -8.08 -6.52
C ILE A 185 7.77 -8.08 -6.22
N ASP A 186 8.60 -8.22 -7.25
CA ASP A 186 10.07 -8.24 -7.13
C ASP A 186 10.61 -6.91 -6.58
N VAL A 187 10.01 -5.77 -6.93
CA VAL A 187 10.33 -4.46 -6.33
C VAL A 187 10.04 -4.43 -4.82
N THR A 188 9.01 -5.16 -4.36
CA THR A 188 8.67 -5.23 -2.94
C THR A 188 9.65 -6.08 -2.17
#